data_dfe236e82965f268ea5879508ec52007
#
_entry.id   dfe236e82965f268ea5879508ec52007
#
_cell.length_a   1.000
_cell.length_b   1.000
_cell.length_c   1.000
_cell.angle_alpha   90.00
_cell.angle_beta   90.00
_cell.angle_gamma   90.00
#
_symmetry.space_group_name_H-M   'P 1'
#
loop_
_entity.id
_entity.type
_entity.pdbx_description
1 polymer ?
#
loop_
_entity_poly.entity_id
_entity_poly.type
_entity_poly.pdbx_seq_one_letter_code
_entity_poly.pdbx_strand_id
1 'polypeptide(L)'
;MSKLNVVGTLNEPLSEDYQHVYSFSCQNALDDYEYVESLNQETTFDNDTKLLIVGTLTPPKGKEKYFYSTTSNSIYGLIDEALNNGKLENLKGQFKDYNDSCSNKNEVDSDNKVVRDKIKEYLKDNKIAFLDVVKYAIRNKYSSSDEDIVVAELDYDEFKDLENVKKIIVNSRAAEDALKKIFNKNFDDPEIYNEKVIYLSQNRRGLSRERWAELKEKWLEEIRNTLNIQS
;
A
#
# COMPACT_ATOMS: atom_id res chain seq x y z
N MET A 1 -11.50 19.15 2.66
CA MET A 1 -10.77 18.07 3.35
C MET A 1 -11.79 17.02 3.73
N SER A 2 -11.96 16.02 2.89
CA SER A 2 -12.83 14.88 3.19
C SER A 2 -12.07 14.00 4.19
N LYS A 3 -12.69 13.80 5.33
CA LYS A 3 -12.19 12.88 6.34
C LYS A 3 -12.48 11.47 5.85
N LEU A 4 -11.47 10.61 5.82
CA LEU A 4 -11.69 9.18 5.76
C LEU A 4 -12.70 8.85 6.88
N ASN A 5 -13.95 8.59 6.51
CA ASN A 5 -14.96 8.16 7.47
C ASN A 5 -14.67 6.71 7.86
N VAL A 6 -13.63 6.51 8.68
CA VAL A 6 -13.45 5.25 9.36
C VAL A 6 -14.61 5.15 10.33
N VAL A 7 -15.66 4.47 9.93
CA VAL A 7 -16.75 4.10 10.80
C VAL A 7 -16.11 3.30 11.94
N GLY A 8 -16.30 3.81 13.15
CA GLY A 8 -15.60 3.40 14.34
C GLY A 8 -15.57 1.89 14.51
N THR A 9 -14.56 1.46 15.25
CA THR A 9 -14.36 0.13 15.79
C THR A 9 -15.60 -0.77 15.67
N LEU A 10 -15.79 -1.38 14.52
CA LEU A 10 -16.58 -2.59 14.46
C LEU A 10 -15.70 -3.65 15.12
N ASN A 11 -15.99 -3.95 16.38
CA ASN A 11 -15.38 -5.06 17.11
C ASN A 11 -15.86 -6.42 16.57
N GLU A 12 -16.59 -6.41 15.47
CA GLU A 12 -17.08 -7.59 14.80
C GLU A 12 -16.76 -7.47 13.32
N PRO A 13 -16.32 -8.57 12.65
CA PRO A 13 -16.18 -8.58 11.21
C PRO A 13 -17.51 -8.12 10.61
N LEU A 14 -17.47 -7.39 9.49
CA LEU A 14 -18.67 -7.06 8.72
C LEU A 14 -19.48 -8.34 8.57
N SER A 15 -20.51 -8.48 9.42
CA SER A 15 -21.34 -9.68 9.43
C SER A 15 -22.01 -9.81 8.06
N GLU A 16 -22.38 -11.03 7.68
CA GLU A 16 -23.19 -11.28 6.47
C GLU A 16 -24.40 -10.35 6.41
N ASP A 17 -24.91 -9.87 7.54
CA ASP A 17 -25.99 -8.88 7.65
C ASP A 17 -25.64 -7.51 7.04
N TYR A 18 -24.40 -7.05 7.07
CA TYR A 18 -24.00 -5.81 6.39
C TYR A 18 -24.01 -5.96 4.88
N GLN A 19 -23.68 -7.13 4.36
CA GLN A 19 -23.85 -7.44 2.95
C GLN A 19 -25.35 -7.40 2.57
N HIS A 20 -26.25 -7.80 3.45
CA HIS A 20 -27.69 -7.75 3.25
C HIS A 20 -28.28 -6.34 3.37
N VAL A 21 -27.83 -5.49 4.29
CA VAL A 21 -28.35 -4.12 4.47
C VAL A 21 -28.07 -3.25 3.25
N TYR A 22 -26.89 -3.40 2.63
CA TYR A 22 -26.59 -2.69 1.37
C TYR A 22 -27.29 -3.28 0.15
N SER A 23 -27.65 -4.56 0.17
CA SER A 23 -28.35 -5.20 -0.95
C SER A 23 -29.82 -4.77 -1.10
N PHE A 24 -30.44 -4.21 -0.07
CA PHE A 24 -31.88 -3.96 -0.06
C PHE A 24 -32.36 -2.55 -0.42
N SER A 25 -31.52 -1.51 -0.34
CA SER A 25 -32.02 -0.13 -0.50
C SER A 25 -31.58 0.65 -1.72
N CYS A 26 -30.59 0.19 -2.51
CA CYS A 26 -30.08 0.95 -3.66
C CYS A 26 -29.39 0.09 -4.71
N GLN A 27 -30.10 -0.85 -5.31
CA GLN A 27 -29.54 -1.73 -6.36
C GLN A 27 -28.86 -0.94 -7.51
N ASN A 28 -29.35 0.24 -7.84
CA ASN A 28 -28.79 1.09 -8.89
C ASN A 28 -27.60 1.97 -8.44
N ALA A 29 -27.42 2.17 -7.13
CA ALA A 29 -26.28 2.95 -6.61
C ALA A 29 -25.07 2.06 -6.26
N LEU A 30 -25.29 0.75 -6.09
CA LEU A 30 -24.23 -0.22 -5.75
C LEU A 30 -23.39 -0.62 -6.97
N ASP A 31 -23.89 -0.42 -8.18
CA ASP A 31 -23.17 -0.75 -9.43
C ASP A 31 -21.84 0.02 -9.57
N ASP A 32 -21.70 1.16 -8.88
CA ASP A 32 -20.50 1.99 -8.92
C ASP A 32 -19.49 1.67 -7.81
N TYR A 33 -19.82 0.78 -6.88
CA TYR A 33 -18.97 0.42 -5.77
C TYR A 33 -18.51 -1.03 -5.85
N GLU A 34 -17.34 -1.28 -5.27
CA GLU A 34 -16.79 -2.63 -5.18
C GLU A 34 -16.17 -2.89 -3.80
N TYR A 35 -16.19 -4.15 -3.41
CA TYR A 35 -15.43 -4.64 -2.27
C TYR A 35 -13.98 -4.87 -2.68
N VAL A 36 -13.06 -4.35 -1.90
CA VAL A 36 -11.62 -4.44 -2.15
C VAL A 36 -10.91 -4.91 -0.89
N GLU A 37 -10.19 -6.01 -1.00
CA GLU A 37 -9.24 -6.46 0.03
C GLU A 37 -7.85 -5.91 -0.25
N SER A 38 -7.05 -5.75 0.80
CA SER A 38 -5.63 -5.41 0.69
C SER A 38 -4.84 -6.54 0.05
N LEU A 39 -3.62 -6.22 -0.37
CA LEU A 39 -2.61 -7.20 -0.78
C LEU A 39 -1.76 -7.71 0.39
N ASN A 40 -2.14 -7.45 1.65
CA ASN A 40 -1.32 -7.81 2.80
C ASN A 40 -1.00 -9.32 2.87
N GLN A 41 -1.90 -10.17 2.39
CA GLN A 41 -1.63 -11.62 2.25
C GLN A 41 -0.51 -11.93 1.25
N GLU A 42 -0.20 -11.00 0.37
CA GLU A 42 0.84 -11.10 -0.65
C GLU A 42 2.13 -10.37 -0.24
N THR A 43 2.19 -9.80 0.96
CA THR A 43 3.37 -9.06 1.45
C THR A 43 4.58 -9.96 1.65
N THR A 44 5.76 -9.35 1.62
CA THR A 44 7.03 -9.96 2.02
C THR A 44 7.40 -9.64 3.46
N PHE A 45 6.47 -9.06 4.22
CA PHE A 45 6.70 -8.69 5.60
C PHE A 45 7.01 -9.92 6.46
N ASP A 46 8.15 -9.92 7.11
CA ASP A 46 8.64 -10.98 7.99
C ASP A 46 9.58 -10.39 9.07
N ASN A 47 10.13 -11.26 9.91
CA ASN A 47 11.03 -10.89 10.99
C ASN A 47 12.37 -10.26 10.52
N ASP A 48 12.75 -10.43 9.26
CA ASP A 48 13.96 -9.84 8.70
C ASP A 48 13.73 -8.45 8.11
N THR A 49 12.47 -8.03 7.98
CA THR A 49 12.09 -6.73 7.43
C THR A 49 12.66 -5.58 8.28
N LYS A 50 13.36 -4.65 7.63
CA LYS A 50 13.92 -3.45 8.26
C LYS A 50 13.20 -2.18 7.85
N LEU A 51 12.73 -2.12 6.61
CA LEU A 51 11.99 -1.00 6.05
C LEU A 51 10.60 -1.44 5.65
N LEU A 52 9.60 -0.80 6.23
CA LEU A 52 8.20 -1.00 5.88
C LEU A 52 7.66 0.24 5.16
N ILE A 53 7.09 0.06 3.98
CA ILE A 53 6.41 1.13 3.25
C ILE A 53 4.92 0.90 3.31
N VAL A 54 4.20 1.89 3.84
CA VAL A 54 2.78 1.75 4.20
C VAL A 54 1.90 2.66 3.37
N GLY A 55 0.89 2.06 2.76
CA GLY A 55 -0.18 2.73 2.04
C GLY A 55 -1.54 2.59 2.70
N THR A 56 -2.55 3.19 2.08
CA THR A 56 -3.92 3.10 2.57
C THR A 56 -4.56 1.77 2.16
N LEU A 57 -4.71 1.58 0.87
CA LEU A 57 -5.27 0.38 0.23
C LEU A 57 -4.86 0.37 -1.24
N THR A 58 -4.35 -0.75 -1.70
CA THR A 58 -3.99 -0.91 -3.11
C THR A 58 -5.22 -0.77 -4.00
N PRO A 59 -5.21 0.14 -4.99
CA PRO A 59 -6.35 0.34 -5.86
C PRO A 59 -6.70 -0.92 -6.66
N PRO A 60 -7.98 -1.13 -7.04
CA PRO A 60 -8.42 -2.31 -7.80
C PRO A 60 -7.63 -2.58 -9.06
N LYS A 61 -7.32 -1.52 -9.83
CA LYS A 61 -6.47 -1.61 -11.04
C LYS A 61 -5.04 -2.04 -10.78
N GLY A 62 -4.59 -2.02 -9.52
CA GLY A 62 -3.26 -2.45 -9.10
C GLY A 62 -3.21 -3.88 -8.56
N LYS A 63 -4.36 -4.47 -8.19
CA LYS A 63 -4.44 -5.80 -7.57
C LYS A 63 -3.85 -6.93 -8.42
N GLU A 64 -4.02 -6.83 -9.74
CA GLU A 64 -3.52 -7.82 -10.68
C GLU A 64 -1.99 -7.82 -10.79
N LYS A 65 -1.36 -6.77 -10.30
CA LYS A 65 0.09 -6.58 -10.38
C LYS A 65 0.73 -6.83 -9.02
N TYR A 66 1.04 -5.79 -8.30
CA TYR A 66 1.60 -5.84 -6.93
C TYR A 66 1.58 -4.43 -6.33
N PHE A 67 1.84 -4.30 -5.02
CA PHE A 67 1.93 -2.99 -4.36
C PHE A 67 2.72 -1.98 -5.19
N TYR A 68 2.18 -0.80 -5.42
CA TYR A 68 2.84 0.33 -6.08
C TYR A 68 3.40 0.04 -7.49
N SER A 69 3.05 -1.06 -8.11
CA SER A 69 3.55 -1.44 -9.44
C SER A 69 2.87 -0.73 -10.61
N THR A 70 1.92 0.16 -10.36
CA THR A 70 1.30 0.97 -11.43
C THR A 70 2.31 1.95 -12.03
N THR A 71 2.18 2.22 -13.34
CA THR A 71 3.14 3.07 -14.09
C THR A 71 3.28 4.48 -13.53
N SER A 72 2.21 5.03 -12.92
CA SER A 72 2.22 6.37 -12.32
C SER A 72 2.89 6.44 -10.95
N ASN A 73 3.21 5.31 -10.33
CA ASN A 73 3.78 5.27 -8.99
C ASN A 73 5.31 5.34 -9.06
N SER A 74 5.91 6.19 -8.22
CA SER A 74 7.35 6.45 -8.20
C SER A 74 8.13 5.65 -7.16
N ILE A 75 7.46 4.90 -6.27
CA ILE A 75 8.13 4.23 -5.13
C ILE A 75 9.21 3.25 -5.61
N TYR A 76 8.95 2.45 -6.63
CA TYR A 76 9.94 1.51 -7.15
C TYR A 76 11.19 2.21 -7.67
N GLY A 77 11.01 3.33 -8.38
CA GLY A 77 12.14 4.15 -8.82
C GLY A 77 12.94 4.78 -7.68
N LEU A 78 12.27 5.17 -6.59
CA LEU A 78 12.93 5.70 -5.38
C LEU A 78 13.75 4.60 -4.68
N ILE A 79 13.20 3.39 -4.56
CA ILE A 79 13.92 2.24 -4.00
C ILE A 79 15.14 1.90 -4.87
N ASP A 80 14.95 1.78 -6.18
CA ASP A 80 16.01 1.44 -7.13
C ASP A 80 17.16 2.47 -7.10
N GLU A 81 16.83 3.76 -7.01
CA GLU A 81 17.82 4.81 -6.93
C GLU A 81 18.56 4.78 -5.59
N ALA A 82 17.85 4.51 -4.48
CA ALA A 82 18.49 4.34 -3.19
C ALA A 82 19.46 3.15 -3.14
N LEU A 83 19.11 2.06 -3.83
CA LEU A 83 19.90 0.82 -3.94
C LEU A 83 20.93 0.85 -5.06
N ASN A 84 21.02 1.94 -5.83
CA ASN A 84 21.87 2.08 -7.03
C ASN A 84 21.66 0.97 -8.07
N ASN A 85 20.40 0.59 -8.31
CA ASN A 85 20.05 -0.39 -9.35
C ASN A 85 18.69 -0.04 -9.97
N GLY A 86 18.36 -0.60 -11.12
CA GLY A 86 17.10 -0.35 -11.82
C GLY A 86 16.19 -1.57 -11.88
N LYS A 87 16.31 -2.50 -10.94
CA LYS A 87 15.70 -3.82 -11.02
C LYS A 87 14.18 -3.80 -10.83
N LEU A 88 13.66 -3.01 -9.87
CA LEU A 88 12.22 -2.93 -9.62
C LEU A 88 11.46 -2.23 -10.74
N GLU A 89 11.98 -1.12 -11.26
CA GLU A 89 11.36 -0.43 -12.40
C GLU A 89 11.37 -1.32 -13.65
N ASN A 90 12.44 -2.07 -13.88
CA ASN A 90 12.53 -3.03 -14.98
C ASN A 90 11.48 -4.16 -14.80
N LEU A 91 11.36 -4.74 -13.61
CA LEU A 91 10.33 -5.74 -13.30
C LEU A 91 8.93 -5.18 -13.46
N LYS A 92 8.68 -3.98 -12.94
CA LYS A 92 7.40 -3.27 -13.09
C LYS A 92 6.99 -3.13 -14.56
N GLY A 93 7.95 -2.84 -15.45
CA GLY A 93 7.71 -2.74 -16.89
C GLY A 93 7.36 -4.07 -17.57
N GLN A 94 7.54 -5.21 -16.88
CA GLN A 94 7.21 -6.55 -17.42
C GLN A 94 5.77 -6.97 -17.16
N PHE A 95 5.02 -6.25 -16.30
CA PHE A 95 3.61 -6.56 -16.10
C PHE A 95 2.81 -6.35 -17.38
N LYS A 96 1.99 -7.34 -17.69
CA LYS A 96 1.06 -7.28 -18.81
C LYS A 96 -0.28 -6.73 -18.34
N ASP A 97 -0.88 -5.84 -19.15
CA ASP A 97 -2.24 -5.38 -18.94
C ASP A 97 -3.23 -6.32 -19.64
N TYR A 98 -4.39 -6.51 -19.04
CA TYR A 98 -5.50 -7.13 -19.74
C TYR A 98 -5.94 -6.21 -20.88
N ASN A 99 -5.83 -6.72 -22.11
CA ASN A 99 -6.50 -6.11 -23.26
C ASN A 99 -7.78 -6.90 -23.53
N ASP A 100 -8.87 -6.21 -23.87
CA ASP A 100 -10.16 -6.84 -24.24
C ASP A 100 -10.00 -7.81 -25.42
N SER A 101 -8.90 -7.67 -26.17
CA SER A 101 -8.51 -8.57 -27.27
C SER A 101 -7.63 -9.75 -26.85
N CYS A 102 -7.17 -9.82 -25.59
CA CYS A 102 -6.36 -10.94 -25.13
C CYS A 102 -7.26 -12.15 -24.86
N SER A 103 -7.19 -13.11 -25.76
CA SER A 103 -7.94 -14.37 -25.72
C SER A 103 -7.54 -15.29 -24.56
N ASN A 104 -6.54 -14.93 -23.73
CA ASN A 104 -6.02 -15.83 -22.70
C ASN A 104 -5.67 -15.11 -21.39
N LYS A 105 -6.70 -14.78 -20.60
CA LYS A 105 -6.52 -14.20 -19.26
C LYS A 105 -5.58 -15.04 -18.38
N ASN A 106 -5.69 -16.36 -18.44
CA ASN A 106 -4.88 -17.28 -17.64
C ASN A 106 -3.38 -17.17 -17.95
N GLU A 107 -3.01 -16.86 -19.20
CA GLU A 107 -1.62 -16.67 -19.57
C GLU A 107 -1.06 -15.34 -19.01
N VAL A 108 -1.85 -14.25 -19.09
CA VAL A 108 -1.48 -12.96 -18.50
C VAL A 108 -1.33 -13.08 -17.00
N ASP A 109 -2.23 -13.80 -16.32
CA ASP A 109 -2.14 -14.04 -14.87
C ASP A 109 -0.91 -14.84 -14.51
N SER A 110 -0.58 -15.88 -15.28
CA SER A 110 0.61 -16.69 -15.07
C SER A 110 1.89 -15.85 -15.22
N ASP A 111 1.97 -15.03 -16.27
CA ASP A 111 3.13 -14.16 -16.52
C ASP A 111 3.26 -13.09 -15.42
N ASN A 112 2.16 -12.45 -15.05
CA ASN A 112 2.15 -11.45 -13.98
C ASN A 112 2.52 -12.07 -12.63
N LYS A 113 2.14 -13.33 -12.36
CA LYS A 113 2.56 -14.05 -11.17
C LYS A 113 4.07 -14.21 -11.12
N VAL A 114 4.70 -14.60 -12.22
CA VAL A 114 6.17 -14.71 -12.30
C VAL A 114 6.86 -13.39 -12.00
N VAL A 115 6.30 -12.27 -12.51
CA VAL A 115 6.84 -10.93 -12.23
C VAL A 115 6.66 -10.57 -10.76
N ARG A 116 5.48 -10.83 -10.17
CA ARG A 116 5.23 -10.62 -8.72
C ARG A 116 6.23 -11.39 -7.87
N ASP A 117 6.44 -12.66 -8.14
CA ASP A 117 7.34 -13.51 -7.36
C ASP A 117 8.79 -12.97 -7.39
N LYS A 118 9.25 -12.48 -8.55
CA LYS A 118 10.57 -11.84 -8.67
C LYS A 118 10.65 -10.52 -7.89
N ILE A 119 9.58 -9.73 -7.87
CA ILE A 119 9.53 -8.49 -7.07
C ILE A 119 9.55 -8.83 -5.58
N LYS A 120 8.77 -9.82 -5.15
CA LYS A 120 8.77 -10.29 -3.75
C LYS A 120 10.14 -10.75 -3.31
N GLU A 121 10.80 -11.61 -4.10
CA GLU A 121 12.15 -12.06 -3.82
C GLU A 121 13.11 -10.88 -3.67
N TYR A 122 13.09 -9.95 -4.62
CA TYR A 122 13.96 -8.78 -4.57
C TYR A 122 13.73 -7.89 -3.35
N LEU A 123 12.47 -7.64 -2.99
CA LEU A 123 12.13 -6.85 -1.81
C LEU A 123 12.57 -7.54 -0.53
N LYS A 124 12.35 -8.84 -0.43
CA LYS A 124 12.78 -9.67 0.71
C LYS A 124 14.29 -9.66 0.88
N ASP A 125 15.05 -9.87 -0.19
CA ASP A 125 16.51 -9.84 -0.18
C ASP A 125 17.06 -8.50 0.33
N ASN A 126 16.35 -7.41 0.04
CA ASN A 126 16.68 -6.07 0.50
C ASN A 126 16.01 -5.69 1.83
N LYS A 127 15.29 -6.60 2.49
CA LYS A 127 14.61 -6.37 3.78
C LYS A 127 13.58 -5.25 3.75
N ILE A 128 12.90 -5.12 2.61
CA ILE A 128 11.83 -4.15 2.37
C ILE A 128 10.51 -4.89 2.24
N ALA A 129 9.47 -4.37 2.86
CA ALA A 129 8.12 -4.86 2.67
C ALA A 129 7.11 -3.73 2.43
N PHE A 130 5.97 -4.09 1.89
CA PHE A 130 4.82 -3.21 1.74
C PHE A 130 3.65 -3.73 2.55
N LEU A 131 2.90 -2.82 3.18
CA LEU A 131 1.61 -3.11 3.82
C LEU A 131 0.61 -2.00 3.53
N ASP A 132 -0.66 -2.36 3.47
CA ASP A 132 -1.79 -1.44 3.49
C ASP A 132 -2.37 -1.38 4.91
N VAL A 133 -2.73 -0.18 5.39
CA VAL A 133 -3.36 -0.01 6.73
C VAL A 133 -4.82 -0.46 6.73
N VAL A 134 -5.45 -0.57 5.58
CA VAL A 134 -6.82 -1.03 5.40
C VAL A 134 -6.79 -2.48 4.96
N LYS A 135 -7.46 -3.34 5.72
CA LYS A 135 -7.59 -4.77 5.43
C LYS A 135 -8.54 -4.99 4.26
N TYR A 136 -9.71 -4.36 4.33
CA TYR A 136 -10.69 -4.33 3.26
C TYR A 136 -11.54 -3.05 3.31
N ALA A 137 -12.10 -2.69 2.18
CA ALA A 137 -12.97 -1.54 2.05
C ALA A 137 -14.04 -1.70 0.97
N ILE A 138 -15.08 -0.88 1.08
CA ILE A 138 -16.01 -0.60 -0.01
C ILE A 138 -15.60 0.74 -0.61
N ARG A 139 -15.34 0.78 -1.89
CA ARG A 139 -14.93 1.99 -2.60
C ARG A 139 -15.54 2.09 -3.98
N ASN A 140 -15.50 3.29 -4.57
CA ASN A 140 -15.89 3.48 -5.96
C ASN A 140 -14.92 2.73 -6.89
N LYS A 141 -15.45 1.83 -7.74
CA LYS A 141 -14.67 0.97 -8.64
C LYS A 141 -13.88 1.73 -9.72
N TYR A 142 -14.26 2.97 -10.01
CA TYR A 142 -13.61 3.80 -11.02
C TYR A 142 -12.54 4.72 -10.45
N SER A 143 -12.40 4.77 -9.13
CA SER A 143 -11.48 5.67 -8.47
C SER A 143 -10.33 4.94 -7.77
N SER A 144 -9.16 5.58 -7.76
CA SER A 144 -8.00 5.20 -6.95
C SER A 144 -7.77 6.15 -5.77
N SER A 145 -8.69 7.11 -5.54
CA SER A 145 -8.56 8.07 -4.46
C SER A 145 -9.01 7.47 -3.13
N ASP A 146 -8.27 7.73 -2.06
CA ASP A 146 -8.67 7.33 -0.71
C ASP A 146 -9.94 8.05 -0.24
N GLU A 147 -10.29 9.18 -0.88
CA GLU A 147 -11.52 9.94 -0.61
C GLU A 147 -12.78 9.19 -1.04
N ASP A 148 -12.65 8.25 -1.95
CA ASP A 148 -13.76 7.43 -2.47
C ASP A 148 -13.92 6.09 -1.73
N ILE A 149 -13.22 5.91 -0.62
CA ILE A 149 -13.45 4.82 0.33
C ILE A 149 -14.62 5.19 1.22
N VAL A 150 -15.69 4.42 1.13
CA VAL A 150 -16.94 4.66 1.88
C VAL A 150 -16.90 3.99 3.25
N VAL A 151 -16.42 2.74 3.27
CA VAL A 151 -16.26 1.93 4.50
C VAL A 151 -14.91 1.26 4.44
N ALA A 152 -14.21 1.21 5.56
CA ALA A 152 -12.93 0.53 5.66
C ALA A 152 -12.77 -0.15 7.02
N GLU A 153 -12.15 -1.32 7.04
CA GLU A 153 -11.61 -1.96 8.23
C GLU A 153 -10.09 -1.84 8.25
N LEU A 154 -9.55 -1.43 9.40
CA LEU A 154 -8.10 -1.33 9.59
C LEU A 154 -7.48 -2.69 9.90
N ASP A 155 -6.30 -2.93 9.36
CA ASP A 155 -5.56 -4.17 9.55
C ASP A 155 -4.69 -4.09 10.81
N TYR A 156 -5.30 -4.33 11.96
CA TYR A 156 -4.58 -4.29 13.24
C TYR A 156 -3.60 -5.45 13.40
N ASP A 157 -3.89 -6.58 12.77
CA ASP A 157 -3.14 -7.83 12.99
C ASP A 157 -1.78 -7.80 12.32
N GLU A 158 -1.69 -7.26 11.12
CA GLU A 158 -0.44 -7.16 10.35
C GLU A 158 0.57 -6.19 10.99
N PHE A 159 0.12 -5.32 11.90
CA PHE A 159 0.97 -4.33 12.55
C PHE A 159 1.29 -4.65 14.02
N LYS A 160 1.26 -5.92 14.43
CA LYS A 160 1.58 -6.33 15.80
C LYS A 160 3.07 -6.56 16.02
N ASP A 161 3.75 -7.16 15.04
CA ASP A 161 5.12 -7.66 15.18
C ASP A 161 6.13 -6.74 14.47
N LEU A 162 6.25 -5.50 14.97
CA LEU A 162 7.11 -4.47 14.36
C LEU A 162 8.47 -4.31 15.07
N GLU A 163 8.87 -5.25 15.92
CA GLU A 163 10.09 -5.12 16.73
C GLU A 163 11.34 -4.92 15.87
N ASN A 164 11.48 -5.72 14.80
CA ASN A 164 12.63 -5.71 13.91
C ASN A 164 12.59 -4.62 12.85
N VAL A 165 11.44 -3.97 12.65
CA VAL A 165 11.30 -2.86 11.71
C VAL A 165 11.99 -1.63 12.27
N LYS A 166 12.99 -1.12 11.54
CA LYS A 166 13.72 0.08 11.93
C LYS A 166 13.00 1.37 11.54
N LYS A 167 12.37 1.37 10.37
CA LYS A 167 11.66 2.53 9.84
C LYS A 167 10.40 2.13 9.09
N ILE A 168 9.37 2.93 9.26
CA ILE A 168 8.09 2.84 8.55
C ILE A 168 7.90 4.14 7.78
N ILE A 169 7.86 4.07 6.47
CA ILE A 169 7.55 5.21 5.61
C ILE A 169 6.08 5.15 5.21
N VAL A 170 5.31 6.14 5.63
CA VAL A 170 3.88 6.24 5.26
C VAL A 170 3.74 7.19 4.08
N ASN A 171 3.10 6.75 3.01
CA ASN A 171 3.09 7.47 1.73
C ASN A 171 1.85 8.33 1.47
N SER A 172 0.83 8.27 2.33
CA SER A 172 -0.38 9.11 2.24
C SER A 172 -0.83 9.58 3.63
N ARG A 173 -1.53 10.72 3.68
CA ARG A 173 -2.10 11.24 4.94
C ARG A 173 -3.18 10.33 5.51
N ALA A 174 -3.98 9.72 4.64
CA ALA A 174 -5.00 8.77 5.07
C ALA A 174 -4.36 7.55 5.76
N ALA A 175 -3.27 7.03 5.20
CA ALA A 175 -2.51 5.94 5.81
C ALA A 175 -1.86 6.38 7.14
N GLU A 176 -1.32 7.60 7.22
CA GLU A 176 -0.74 8.13 8.45
C GLU A 176 -1.77 8.19 9.59
N ASP A 177 -2.96 8.75 9.33
CA ASP A 177 -4.03 8.86 10.31
C ASP A 177 -4.57 7.48 10.74
N ALA A 178 -4.65 6.54 9.81
CA ALA A 178 -5.05 5.16 10.10
C ALA A 178 -3.97 4.43 10.93
N LEU A 179 -2.70 4.56 10.56
CA LEU A 179 -1.59 3.92 11.26
C LEU A 179 -1.47 4.42 12.71
N LYS A 180 -1.71 5.71 12.97
CA LYS A 180 -1.77 6.25 14.34
C LYS A 180 -2.82 5.52 15.19
N LYS A 181 -3.99 5.22 14.62
CA LYS A 181 -5.04 4.46 15.34
C LYS A 181 -4.61 3.02 15.60
N ILE A 182 -3.96 2.39 14.62
CA ILE A 182 -3.43 1.04 14.76
C ILE A 182 -2.39 0.99 15.90
N PHE A 183 -1.43 1.93 15.90
CA PHE A 183 -0.40 2.00 16.93
C PHE A 183 -0.98 2.23 18.32
N ASN A 184 -1.91 3.18 18.47
CA ASN A 184 -2.57 3.45 19.76
C ASN A 184 -3.34 2.25 20.30
N LYS A 185 -3.75 1.29 19.45
CA LYS A 185 -4.43 0.07 19.88
C LYS A 185 -3.45 -1.07 20.17
N ASN A 186 -2.38 -1.19 19.38
CA ASN A 186 -1.48 -2.33 19.43
C ASN A 186 -0.30 -2.13 20.40
N PHE A 187 0.05 -0.88 20.73
CA PHE A 187 1.22 -0.56 21.54
C PHE A 187 0.85 0.37 22.69
N ASP A 188 1.36 0.05 23.87
CA ASP A 188 1.14 0.87 25.08
C ASP A 188 2.02 2.13 25.09
N ASP A 189 3.14 2.11 24.34
CA ASP A 189 4.07 3.21 24.28
C ASP A 189 3.88 4.04 22.97
N PRO A 190 3.36 5.28 23.10
CA PRO A 190 3.16 6.16 21.94
C PRO A 190 4.47 6.63 21.29
N GLU A 191 5.61 6.56 21.99
CA GLU A 191 6.91 6.98 21.47
C GLU A 191 7.39 6.05 20.34
N ILE A 192 6.99 4.77 20.36
CA ILE A 192 7.31 3.81 19.28
C ILE A 192 6.85 4.34 17.92
N TYR A 193 5.68 5.00 17.86
CA TYR A 193 5.22 5.62 16.62
C TYR A 193 6.18 6.72 16.16
N ASN A 194 6.54 7.64 17.07
CA ASN A 194 7.38 8.79 16.73
C ASN A 194 8.80 8.38 16.30
N GLU A 195 9.34 7.33 16.89
CA GLU A 195 10.66 6.81 16.56
C GLU A 195 10.71 6.11 15.20
N LYS A 196 9.70 5.30 14.91
CA LYS A 196 9.71 4.43 13.72
C LYS A 196 9.06 5.05 12.50
N VAL A 197 8.06 5.91 12.66
CA VAL A 197 7.20 6.35 11.56
C VAL A 197 7.61 7.72 11.02
N ILE A 198 7.72 7.80 9.71
CA ILE A 198 7.88 9.06 8.97
C ILE A 198 6.88 9.16 7.82
N TYR A 199 6.27 10.33 7.66
CA TYR A 199 5.41 10.61 6.52
C TYR A 199 6.24 11.19 5.37
N LEU A 200 6.27 10.49 4.23
CA LEU A 200 6.87 10.96 2.98
C LEU A 200 5.90 10.73 1.83
N SER A 201 5.30 11.80 1.34
CA SER A 201 4.40 11.71 0.18
C SER A 201 5.14 11.18 -1.05
N GLN A 202 4.51 10.25 -1.77
CA GLN A 202 4.97 9.82 -3.10
C GLN A 202 4.37 10.66 -4.23
N ASN A 203 3.43 11.55 -3.91
CA ASN A 203 2.67 12.28 -4.91
C ASN A 203 3.47 13.48 -5.43
N ARG A 204 3.92 13.38 -6.68
CA ARG A 204 4.60 14.45 -7.39
C ARG A 204 3.66 15.54 -7.90
N ARG A 205 2.35 15.26 -8.00
CA ARG A 205 1.38 16.18 -8.58
C ARG A 205 1.27 17.44 -7.71
N GLY A 206 1.35 18.61 -8.35
CA GLY A 206 1.24 19.91 -7.67
C GLY A 206 2.49 20.37 -6.93
N LEU A 207 3.59 19.62 -6.96
CA LEU A 207 4.88 20.05 -6.42
C LEU A 207 5.71 20.78 -7.48
N SER A 208 6.43 21.84 -7.08
CA SER A 208 7.48 22.40 -7.91
C SER A 208 8.63 21.38 -8.08
N ARG A 209 9.47 21.62 -9.08
CA ARG A 209 10.63 20.75 -9.34
C ARG A 209 11.59 20.69 -8.14
N GLU A 210 11.80 21.81 -7.48
CA GLU A 210 12.67 21.94 -6.31
C GLU A 210 12.11 21.15 -5.13
N ARG A 211 10.81 21.34 -4.83
CA ARG A 211 10.15 20.61 -3.73
C ARG A 211 10.12 19.10 -3.96
N TRP A 212 9.96 18.69 -5.23
CA TRP A 212 10.05 17.26 -5.54
C TRP A 212 11.47 16.73 -5.32
N ALA A 213 12.51 17.49 -5.73
CA ALA A 213 13.90 17.10 -5.51
C ALA A 213 14.22 16.95 -4.01
N GLU A 214 13.80 17.91 -3.18
CA GLU A 214 13.97 17.82 -1.72
C GLU A 214 13.25 16.61 -1.11
N LEU A 215 12.02 16.33 -1.54
CA LEU A 215 11.26 15.19 -1.06
C LEU A 215 11.88 13.87 -1.49
N LYS A 216 12.36 13.80 -2.72
CA LYS A 216 13.08 12.66 -3.27
C LYS A 216 14.35 12.37 -2.46
N GLU A 217 15.17 13.39 -2.19
CA GLU A 217 16.38 13.20 -1.36
C GLU A 217 16.04 12.65 0.02
N LYS A 218 14.97 13.13 0.67
CA LYS A 218 14.51 12.56 1.95
C LYS A 218 14.14 11.08 1.83
N TRP A 219 13.45 10.68 0.76
CA TRP A 219 13.15 9.27 0.51
C TRP A 219 14.43 8.44 0.39
N LEU A 220 15.40 8.91 -0.40
CA LEU A 220 16.66 8.21 -0.62
C LEU A 220 17.47 8.10 0.68
N GLU A 221 17.53 9.18 1.44
CA GLU A 221 18.21 9.23 2.74
C GLU A 221 17.60 8.22 3.73
N GLU A 222 16.27 8.23 3.89
CA GLU A 222 15.59 7.32 4.83
C GLU A 222 15.77 5.84 4.43
N ILE A 223 15.70 5.52 3.13
CA ILE A 223 15.93 4.15 2.66
C ILE A 223 17.38 3.73 2.94
N ARG A 224 18.37 4.56 2.56
CA ARG A 224 19.79 4.24 2.73
C ARG A 224 20.16 4.08 4.20
N ASN A 225 19.74 5.01 5.05
CA ASN A 225 19.99 4.96 6.49
C ASN A 225 19.38 3.71 7.14
N THR A 226 18.14 3.38 6.78
CA THR A 226 17.43 2.21 7.33
C THR A 226 18.12 0.90 6.95
N LEU A 227 18.57 0.80 5.71
CA LEU A 227 19.17 -0.41 5.15
C LEU A 227 20.71 -0.46 5.33
N ASN A 228 21.32 0.57 5.92
CA ASN A 228 22.78 0.75 6.11
C ASN A 228 23.56 0.71 4.77
N ILE A 229 23.01 1.34 3.73
CA ILE A 229 23.66 1.45 2.42
C ILE A 229 24.63 2.65 2.46
N GLN A 230 25.90 2.38 2.18
CA GLN A 230 26.87 3.47 2.02
C GLN A 230 26.62 4.22 0.71
N SER A 231 26.55 5.54 0.80
CA SER A 231 26.38 6.45 -0.36
C SER A 231 27.62 6.51 -1.23
#